data_f73307d736092e32b16720b04a1971e9
#
_entry.id   f73307d736092e32b16720b04a1971e9
#
_cell.length_a   1.000
_cell.length_b   1.000
_cell.length_c   1.000
_cell.angle_alpha   90.00
_cell.angle_beta   90.00
_cell.angle_gamma   90.00
#
_symmetry.space_group_name_H-M   'P 1'
#
loop_
_entity.id
_entity.type
_entity.pdbx_description
1 polymer ?
#
loop_
_entity_poly.entity_id
_entity_poly.type
_entity_poly.pdbx_seq_one_letter_code
_entity_poly.pdbx_strand_id
1 'polypeptide(L)'
;MLSFALINPLAHVNPLGVLAVITSCVVFVVLYRKVRHLPEKVRMLWLAVLAPLSLPAISFAVYYSHKLPEWEWFYTLRSYPGTELLAVFLGGAAGVVATLVGRRLRLVFLPLLLIVTAVPYIKPLIGPIPEAMFQERSLKGAALQSTPSTCGPTSVVNILNRLDMAASERDIARAAFSYMGGTEAWYLARYVRQRGLTPRFVFEPTFTLEAGLPAMMGVRFPGGAGHFIAVLDLENDHITYVDPLNGEARLPLEEFLRSYEFTGFHMVVRRE
;
A
#
# COMPACT_ATOMS: atom_id res chain seq x y z
N MET A 1 11.36 34.28 6.68
CA MET A 1 10.32 34.16 5.63
C MET A 1 10.33 32.71 5.15
N LEU A 2 9.42 31.88 5.65
CA LEU A 2 9.22 30.52 5.14
C LEU A 2 8.57 30.65 3.76
N SER A 3 9.36 30.45 2.70
CA SER A 3 8.81 30.26 1.35
C SER A 3 7.96 28.98 1.41
N PHE A 4 6.64 29.13 1.40
CA PHE A 4 5.73 28.03 1.08
C PHE A 4 6.00 27.65 -0.38
N ALA A 5 6.95 26.74 -0.61
CA ALA A 5 7.07 26.09 -1.89
C ALA A 5 5.69 25.49 -2.19
N LEU A 6 5.05 25.95 -3.25
CA LEU A 6 3.74 25.49 -3.68
C LEU A 6 3.82 23.97 -3.84
N ILE A 7 3.22 23.25 -2.90
CA ILE A 7 3.09 21.79 -2.96
C ILE A 7 2.27 21.52 -4.23
N ASN A 8 2.87 20.85 -5.21
CA ASN A 8 2.11 20.40 -6.35
C ASN A 8 1.27 19.17 -5.92
N PRO A 9 -0.01 19.32 -5.59
CA PRO A 9 -0.82 18.22 -5.06
C PRO A 9 -0.98 17.10 -6.08
N LEU A 10 -0.83 17.39 -7.37
CA LEU A 10 -0.95 16.39 -8.43
C LEU A 10 0.23 15.41 -8.46
N ALA A 11 1.38 15.77 -7.93
CA ALA A 11 2.53 14.88 -7.82
C ALA A 11 2.30 13.69 -6.85
N HIS A 12 1.33 13.83 -5.94
CA HIS A 12 0.99 12.82 -4.92
C HIS A 12 -0.27 12.01 -5.27
N VAL A 13 -0.88 12.28 -6.42
CA VAL A 13 -2.12 11.61 -6.86
C VAL A 13 -1.77 10.26 -7.51
N ASN A 14 -2.43 9.19 -7.08
CA ASN A 14 -2.42 7.95 -7.84
C ASN A 14 -3.36 8.09 -9.06
N PRO A 15 -2.84 8.20 -10.31
CA PRO A 15 -3.68 8.43 -11.48
C PRO A 15 -4.59 7.23 -11.78
N LEU A 16 -4.14 6.00 -11.49
CA LEU A 16 -4.97 4.80 -11.63
C LEU A 16 -6.10 4.79 -10.59
N GLY A 17 -5.85 5.31 -9.40
CA GLY A 17 -6.89 5.48 -8.38
C GLY A 17 -7.97 6.46 -8.80
N VAL A 18 -7.58 7.61 -9.36
CA VAL A 18 -8.54 8.60 -9.90
C VAL A 18 -9.35 7.99 -11.03
N LEU A 19 -8.69 7.31 -11.97
CA LEU A 19 -9.36 6.63 -13.08
C LEU A 19 -10.34 5.56 -12.56
N ALA A 20 -9.96 4.79 -11.54
CA ALA A 20 -10.81 3.78 -10.91
C ALA A 20 -12.08 4.38 -10.31
N VAL A 21 -11.97 5.51 -9.61
CA VAL A 21 -13.12 6.22 -9.05
C VAL A 21 -14.05 6.71 -10.16
N ILE A 22 -13.51 7.38 -11.17
CA ILE A 22 -14.30 7.92 -12.29
C ILE A 22 -15.02 6.78 -13.03
N THR A 23 -14.27 5.75 -13.43
CA THR A 23 -14.85 4.61 -14.21
C THR A 23 -15.87 3.84 -13.38
N SER A 24 -15.65 3.68 -12.07
CA SER A 24 -16.63 3.05 -11.16
C SER A 24 -17.95 3.83 -11.13
N CYS A 25 -17.90 5.16 -11.03
CA CYS A 25 -19.08 6.02 -11.07
C CYS A 25 -19.80 5.98 -12.43
N VAL A 26 -19.03 5.99 -13.52
CA VAL A 26 -19.60 5.88 -14.89
C VAL A 26 -20.33 4.55 -15.06
N VAL A 27 -19.71 3.45 -14.66
CA VAL A 27 -20.30 2.10 -14.76
C VAL A 27 -21.53 1.97 -13.84
N PHE A 28 -21.49 2.57 -12.64
CA PHE A 28 -22.69 2.67 -11.79
C PHE A 28 -23.86 3.29 -12.56
N VAL A 29 -23.68 4.47 -13.16
CA VAL A 29 -24.74 5.18 -13.89
C VAL A 29 -25.22 4.39 -15.09
N VAL A 30 -24.28 3.84 -15.87
CA VAL A 30 -24.59 3.06 -17.08
C VAL A 30 -25.41 1.82 -16.75
N LEU A 31 -24.95 1.01 -15.79
CA LEU A 31 -25.66 -0.20 -15.40
C LEU A 31 -26.99 0.11 -14.72
N TYR A 32 -27.05 1.07 -13.82
CA TYR A 32 -28.31 1.54 -13.26
C TYR A 32 -29.36 1.87 -14.35
N ARG A 33 -28.96 2.65 -15.39
CA ARG A 33 -29.86 3.03 -16.49
C ARG A 33 -30.27 1.85 -17.34
N LYS A 34 -29.35 0.94 -17.66
CA LYS A 34 -29.60 -0.22 -18.53
C LYS A 34 -30.44 -1.28 -17.85
N VAL A 35 -30.15 -1.61 -16.57
CA VAL A 35 -30.81 -2.78 -15.93
C VAL A 35 -32.12 -2.43 -15.20
N ARG A 36 -32.39 -1.17 -14.90
CA ARG A 36 -33.59 -0.76 -14.15
C ARG A 36 -34.92 -1.16 -14.83
N HIS A 37 -34.91 -1.37 -16.15
CA HIS A 37 -36.08 -1.75 -16.94
C HIS A 37 -36.19 -3.26 -17.15
N LEU A 38 -35.16 -4.02 -16.71
CA LEU A 38 -35.16 -5.48 -16.86
C LEU A 38 -35.95 -6.16 -15.74
N PRO A 39 -36.44 -7.39 -15.99
CA PRO A 39 -37.09 -8.21 -14.96
C PRO A 39 -36.13 -8.40 -13.75
N GLU A 40 -36.72 -8.52 -12.56
CA GLU A 40 -35.95 -8.66 -11.31
C GLU A 40 -35.00 -9.86 -11.35
N LYS A 41 -35.43 -11.00 -11.90
CA LYS A 41 -34.58 -12.18 -12.07
C LYS A 41 -33.28 -11.88 -12.84
N VAL A 42 -33.37 -11.05 -13.90
CA VAL A 42 -32.20 -10.67 -14.70
C VAL A 42 -31.30 -9.72 -13.92
N ARG A 43 -31.89 -8.78 -13.15
CA ARG A 43 -31.09 -7.89 -12.26
C ARG A 43 -30.36 -8.69 -11.19
N MET A 44 -30.99 -9.69 -10.59
CA MET A 44 -30.35 -10.58 -9.63
C MET A 44 -29.23 -11.41 -10.26
N LEU A 45 -29.37 -11.84 -11.52
CA LEU A 45 -28.28 -12.52 -12.23
C LEU A 45 -27.06 -11.60 -12.43
N TRP A 46 -27.29 -10.34 -12.84
CA TRP A 46 -26.22 -9.34 -12.93
C TRP A 46 -25.52 -9.15 -11.58
N LEU A 47 -26.27 -9.06 -10.49
CA LEU A 47 -25.73 -8.93 -9.16
C LEU A 47 -24.92 -10.17 -8.75
N ALA A 48 -25.40 -11.37 -9.03
CA ALA A 48 -24.72 -12.62 -8.73
C ALA A 48 -23.32 -12.71 -9.41
N VAL A 49 -23.16 -12.08 -10.58
CA VAL A 49 -21.87 -12.00 -11.28
C VAL A 49 -20.99 -10.87 -10.73
N LEU A 50 -21.55 -9.68 -10.56
CA LEU A 50 -20.78 -8.49 -10.20
C LEU A 50 -20.36 -8.45 -8.72
N ALA A 51 -21.18 -9.03 -7.81
CA ALA A 51 -20.88 -9.02 -6.39
C ALA A 51 -19.55 -9.75 -6.05
N PRO A 52 -19.30 -10.98 -6.49
CA PRO A 52 -18.01 -11.62 -6.23
C PRO A 52 -16.86 -10.89 -6.90
N LEU A 53 -17.03 -10.35 -8.12
CA LEU A 53 -16.00 -9.56 -8.80
C LEU A 53 -15.69 -8.22 -8.11
N SER A 54 -16.61 -7.72 -7.27
CA SER A 54 -16.39 -6.50 -6.49
C SER A 54 -15.62 -6.71 -5.19
N LEU A 55 -15.44 -7.96 -4.74
CA LEU A 55 -14.77 -8.29 -3.47
C LEU A 55 -13.34 -7.70 -3.36
N PRO A 56 -12.49 -7.73 -4.41
CA PRO A 56 -11.19 -7.08 -4.33
C PRO A 56 -11.29 -5.59 -4.01
N ALA A 57 -12.22 -4.86 -4.63
CA ALA A 57 -12.39 -3.43 -4.37
C ALA A 57 -12.95 -3.15 -2.96
N ILE A 58 -13.86 -3.98 -2.48
CA ILE A 58 -14.40 -3.89 -1.11
C ILE A 58 -13.29 -4.19 -0.10
N SER A 59 -12.44 -5.18 -0.37
CA SER A 59 -11.33 -5.54 0.53
C SER A 59 -10.36 -4.37 0.74
N PHE A 60 -10.23 -3.46 -0.25
CA PHE A 60 -9.39 -2.28 -0.11
C PHE A 60 -9.92 -1.28 0.92
N ALA A 61 -11.23 -1.09 0.98
CA ALA A 61 -11.84 -0.24 1.99
C ALA A 61 -11.80 -0.91 3.38
N VAL A 62 -12.07 -2.22 3.43
CA VAL A 62 -12.09 -2.99 4.68
C VAL A 62 -10.70 -3.11 5.29
N TYR A 63 -9.64 -3.17 4.48
CA TYR A 63 -8.25 -3.13 4.94
C TYR A 63 -7.99 -2.01 5.95
N TYR A 64 -8.48 -0.80 5.67
CA TYR A 64 -8.28 0.37 6.55
C TYR A 64 -9.05 0.29 7.88
N SER A 65 -9.92 -0.69 8.07
CA SER A 65 -10.56 -0.95 9.36
C SER A 65 -9.64 -1.69 10.34
N HIS A 66 -8.54 -2.29 9.86
CA HIS A 66 -7.61 -3.14 10.62
C HIS A 66 -8.30 -4.28 11.41
N LYS A 67 -9.47 -4.74 10.93
CA LYS A 67 -10.26 -5.80 11.57
C LYS A 67 -10.08 -7.17 10.95
N LEU A 68 -9.50 -7.23 9.75
CA LEU A 68 -9.22 -8.47 9.05
C LEU A 68 -7.73 -8.82 9.19
N PRO A 69 -7.40 -10.12 9.22
CA PRO A 69 -6.01 -10.53 9.12
C PRO A 69 -5.41 -10.07 7.79
N GLU A 70 -4.12 -9.81 7.80
CA GLU A 70 -3.39 -9.42 6.60
C GLU A 70 -3.03 -10.69 5.81
N TRP A 71 -3.31 -10.68 4.50
CA TRP A 71 -3.09 -11.82 3.62
C TRP A 71 -2.05 -11.52 2.55
N GLU A 72 -1.13 -12.43 2.33
CA GLU A 72 -0.08 -12.31 1.31
C GLU A 72 -0.66 -12.08 -0.09
N TRP A 73 -1.72 -12.81 -0.47
CA TRP A 73 -2.35 -12.68 -1.77
C TRP A 73 -2.93 -11.28 -2.00
N PHE A 74 -3.43 -10.63 -0.96
CA PHE A 74 -4.00 -9.28 -1.03
C PHE A 74 -2.91 -8.25 -1.34
N TYR A 75 -1.78 -8.29 -0.62
CA TYR A 75 -0.65 -7.41 -0.87
C TYR A 75 -0.02 -7.68 -2.23
N THR A 76 0.11 -8.95 -2.61
CA THR A 76 0.62 -9.36 -3.91
C THR A 76 -0.26 -8.83 -5.04
N LEU A 77 -1.58 -9.02 -4.96
CA LEU A 77 -2.53 -8.48 -5.94
C LEU A 77 -2.41 -6.97 -6.06
N ARG A 78 -2.41 -6.25 -4.95
CA ARG A 78 -2.30 -4.78 -4.91
C ARG A 78 -0.96 -4.26 -5.45
N SER A 79 0.08 -5.04 -5.40
CA SER A 79 1.40 -4.65 -5.93
C SER A 79 1.45 -4.59 -7.46
N TYR A 80 0.47 -5.14 -8.17
CA TYR A 80 0.38 -5.01 -9.63
C TYR A 80 -0.35 -3.71 -10.02
N PRO A 81 0.18 -2.93 -10.98
CA PRO A 81 -0.49 -1.74 -11.47
C PRO A 81 -1.80 -2.12 -12.20
N GLY A 82 -2.83 -1.27 -12.06
CA GLY A 82 -4.13 -1.49 -12.70
C GLY A 82 -5.13 -2.26 -11.85
N THR A 83 -4.72 -2.87 -10.73
CA THR A 83 -5.67 -3.53 -9.81
C THR A 83 -6.65 -2.54 -9.17
N GLU A 84 -6.35 -1.25 -9.19
CA GLU A 84 -7.26 -0.16 -8.85
C GLU A 84 -8.54 -0.22 -9.67
N LEU A 85 -8.46 -0.59 -10.95
CA LEU A 85 -9.60 -0.64 -11.87
C LEU A 85 -10.62 -1.74 -11.54
N LEU A 86 -10.29 -2.68 -10.65
CA LEU A 86 -11.27 -3.65 -10.13
C LEU A 86 -12.45 -2.97 -9.41
N ALA A 87 -12.30 -1.70 -9.01
CA ALA A 87 -13.40 -0.88 -8.50
C ALA A 87 -14.56 -0.72 -9.48
N VAL A 88 -14.34 -0.92 -10.79
CA VAL A 88 -15.39 -0.91 -11.82
C VAL A 88 -16.50 -1.93 -11.52
N PHE A 89 -16.14 -3.11 -11.04
CA PHE A 89 -17.11 -4.14 -10.66
C PHE A 89 -17.95 -3.72 -9.46
N LEU A 90 -17.35 -3.01 -8.49
CA LEU A 90 -18.08 -2.44 -7.36
C LEU A 90 -19.07 -1.37 -7.82
N GLY A 91 -18.67 -0.50 -8.76
CA GLY A 91 -19.56 0.46 -9.42
C GLY A 91 -20.74 -0.24 -10.10
N GLY A 92 -20.46 -1.31 -10.81
CA GLY A 92 -21.49 -2.13 -11.47
C GLY A 92 -22.46 -2.78 -10.48
N ALA A 93 -21.96 -3.44 -9.45
CA ALA A 93 -22.78 -4.07 -8.41
C ALA A 93 -23.65 -3.04 -7.69
N ALA A 94 -23.08 -1.90 -7.28
CA ALA A 94 -23.81 -0.81 -6.64
C ALA A 94 -24.92 -0.24 -7.56
N GLY A 95 -24.65 -0.10 -8.87
CA GLY A 95 -25.61 0.34 -9.86
C GLY A 95 -26.81 -0.61 -9.98
N VAL A 96 -26.55 -1.93 -9.98
CA VAL A 96 -27.61 -2.95 -9.98
C VAL A 96 -28.41 -2.91 -8.68
N VAL A 97 -27.76 -2.91 -7.51
CA VAL A 97 -28.41 -2.84 -6.19
C VAL A 97 -29.29 -1.60 -6.08
N ALA A 98 -28.84 -0.46 -6.59
CA ALA A 98 -29.63 0.77 -6.61
C ALA A 98 -30.93 0.64 -7.37
N THR A 99 -31.09 -0.34 -8.29
CA THR A 99 -32.37 -0.64 -8.97
C THR A 99 -33.32 -1.51 -8.16
N LEU A 100 -32.80 -2.23 -7.15
CA LEU A 100 -33.58 -3.17 -6.32
C LEU A 100 -34.09 -2.52 -5.03
N VAL A 101 -33.59 -1.32 -4.68
CA VAL A 101 -33.97 -0.62 -3.44
C VAL A 101 -34.91 0.55 -3.69
N GLY A 102 -35.60 0.97 -2.62
CA GLY A 102 -36.51 2.11 -2.66
C GLY A 102 -35.77 3.45 -2.93
N ARG A 103 -36.54 4.46 -3.39
CA ARG A 103 -36.03 5.76 -3.86
C ARG A 103 -35.09 6.45 -2.83
N ARG A 104 -35.42 6.40 -1.54
CA ARG A 104 -34.64 7.05 -0.48
C ARG A 104 -33.26 6.40 -0.33
N LEU A 105 -33.16 5.08 -0.28
CA LEU A 105 -31.92 4.33 -0.18
C LEU A 105 -31.06 4.48 -1.44
N ARG A 106 -31.69 4.60 -2.61
CA ARG A 106 -30.98 4.77 -3.89
C ARG A 106 -30.05 5.99 -3.89
N LEU A 107 -30.46 7.09 -3.25
CA LEU A 107 -29.66 8.32 -3.19
C LEU A 107 -28.37 8.16 -2.38
N VAL A 108 -28.28 7.15 -1.52
CA VAL A 108 -27.11 6.88 -0.68
C VAL A 108 -26.02 6.10 -1.42
N PHE A 109 -26.39 5.34 -2.46
CA PHE A 109 -25.43 4.43 -3.11
C PHE A 109 -24.29 5.14 -3.84
N LEU A 110 -24.55 6.23 -4.55
CA LEU A 110 -23.49 6.94 -5.27
C LEU A 110 -22.51 7.64 -4.31
N PRO A 111 -22.94 8.38 -3.28
CA PRO A 111 -22.02 8.90 -2.26
C PRO A 111 -21.23 7.81 -1.56
N LEU A 112 -21.87 6.69 -1.18
CA LEU A 112 -21.19 5.58 -0.53
C LEU A 112 -20.15 4.95 -1.47
N LEU A 113 -20.48 4.75 -2.74
CA LEU A 113 -19.55 4.25 -3.75
C LEU A 113 -18.34 5.18 -3.87
N LEU A 114 -18.55 6.49 -3.95
CA LEU A 114 -17.46 7.49 -4.00
C LEU A 114 -16.55 7.38 -2.77
N ILE A 115 -17.13 7.31 -1.57
CA ILE A 115 -16.35 7.16 -0.34
C ILE A 115 -15.52 5.89 -0.38
N VAL A 116 -16.15 4.73 -0.62
CA VAL A 116 -15.49 3.42 -0.59
C VAL A 116 -14.38 3.33 -1.64
N THR A 117 -14.61 3.87 -2.84
CA THR A 117 -13.62 3.82 -3.92
C THR A 117 -12.51 4.87 -3.78
N ALA A 118 -12.76 6.01 -3.13
CA ALA A 118 -11.78 7.09 -2.96
C ALA A 118 -10.87 6.90 -1.73
N VAL A 119 -11.37 6.29 -0.65
CA VAL A 119 -10.63 6.10 0.62
C VAL A 119 -9.19 5.60 0.42
N PRO A 120 -8.91 4.59 -0.44
CA PRO A 120 -7.55 4.10 -0.62
C PRO A 120 -6.56 5.12 -1.21
N TYR A 121 -7.05 6.18 -1.84
CA TYR A 121 -6.24 7.12 -2.62
C TYR A 121 -6.20 8.54 -2.05
N ILE A 122 -7.05 8.83 -1.04
CA ILE A 122 -7.20 10.19 -0.52
C ILE A 122 -6.08 10.60 0.45
N LYS A 123 -5.43 9.63 1.11
CA LYS A 123 -4.41 9.88 2.14
C LYS A 123 -3.24 10.74 1.63
N PRO A 124 -2.63 10.44 0.46
CA PRO A 124 -1.54 11.27 -0.06
C PRO A 124 -1.97 12.70 -0.42
N LEU A 125 -3.26 12.91 -0.70
CA LEU A 125 -3.81 14.25 -0.97
C LEU A 125 -4.03 15.07 0.29
N ILE A 126 -4.45 14.41 1.39
CA ILE A 126 -4.72 15.09 2.67
C ILE A 126 -3.41 15.41 3.40
N GLY A 127 -2.43 14.50 3.34
CA GLY A 127 -1.16 14.63 4.04
C GLY A 127 0.04 14.42 3.12
N PRO A 128 0.25 15.23 2.08
CA PRO A 128 1.42 15.08 1.21
C PRO A 128 2.71 15.37 1.98
N ILE A 129 3.79 14.65 1.67
CA ILE A 129 5.12 14.96 2.20
C ILE A 129 5.74 16.06 1.33
N PRO A 130 6.03 17.26 1.88
CA PRO A 130 6.64 18.33 1.13
C PRO A 130 8.02 17.94 0.59
N GLU A 131 8.32 18.33 -0.65
CA GLU A 131 9.61 18.06 -1.29
C GLU A 131 10.83 18.54 -0.48
N ALA A 132 10.68 19.68 0.18
CA ALA A 132 11.73 20.27 1.02
C ALA A 132 12.08 19.42 2.26
N MET A 133 11.26 18.43 2.62
CA MET A 133 11.52 17.53 3.73
C MET A 133 12.50 16.41 3.38
N PHE A 134 12.67 16.07 2.09
CA PHE A 134 13.61 15.04 1.69
C PHE A 134 15.04 15.56 1.72
N GLN A 135 15.86 15.01 2.62
CA GLN A 135 17.24 15.42 2.85
C GLN A 135 18.26 14.41 2.33
N GLU A 136 17.82 13.18 2.00
CA GLU A 136 18.68 12.08 1.51
C GLU A 136 19.93 11.87 2.36
N ARG A 137 19.74 11.82 3.66
CA ARG A 137 20.84 11.63 4.62
C ARG A 137 21.35 10.20 4.58
N SER A 138 22.64 10.04 4.86
CA SER A 138 23.23 8.71 5.04
C SER A 138 24.20 8.70 6.23
N LEU A 139 24.33 7.53 6.85
CA LEU A 139 25.31 7.27 7.91
C LEU A 139 26.09 6.01 7.53
N LYS A 140 27.41 6.15 7.30
CA LYS A 140 28.31 5.05 6.91
C LYS A 140 27.79 4.25 5.70
N GLY A 141 27.16 4.92 4.73
CA GLY A 141 26.60 4.28 3.53
C GLY A 141 25.15 3.80 3.66
N ALA A 142 24.61 3.67 4.84
CA ALA A 142 23.20 3.36 5.06
C ALA A 142 22.33 4.62 4.92
N ALA A 143 21.24 4.55 4.14
CA ALA A 143 20.29 5.64 3.99
C ALA A 143 19.47 5.81 5.27
N LEU A 144 19.28 7.08 5.69
CA LEU A 144 18.43 7.45 6.82
C LEU A 144 17.16 8.14 6.33
N GLN A 145 16.03 7.88 7.01
CA GLN A 145 14.75 8.51 6.65
C GLN A 145 14.77 10.02 6.89
N SER A 146 14.15 10.74 5.99
CA SER A 146 14.01 12.20 6.08
C SER A 146 12.86 12.64 6.99
N THR A 147 11.82 11.81 7.09
CA THR A 147 10.62 12.10 7.89
C THR A 147 10.17 10.86 8.68
N PRO A 148 9.37 11.01 9.75
CA PRO A 148 8.80 9.87 10.48
C PRO A 148 7.94 8.93 9.61
N SER A 149 7.55 9.35 8.41
CA SER A 149 6.64 8.63 7.51
C SER A 149 7.35 7.93 6.34
N THR A 150 8.67 8.03 6.25
CA THR A 150 9.45 7.51 5.11
C THR A 150 10.33 6.31 5.46
N CYS A 151 10.06 5.64 6.59
CA CYS A 151 10.78 4.41 6.96
C CYS A 151 10.68 3.31 5.89
N GLY A 152 9.50 3.11 5.27
CA GLY A 152 9.30 2.15 4.20
C GLY A 152 10.14 2.45 2.95
N PRO A 153 10.02 3.62 2.33
CA PRO A 153 10.90 4.04 1.23
C PRO A 153 12.38 3.89 1.53
N THR A 154 12.83 4.33 2.71
CA THR A 154 14.26 4.26 3.12
C THR A 154 14.71 2.82 3.33
N SER A 155 13.88 1.95 3.90
CA SER A 155 14.18 0.51 3.99
C SER A 155 14.37 -0.11 2.61
N VAL A 156 13.52 0.26 1.62
CA VAL A 156 13.68 -0.20 0.24
C VAL A 156 14.96 0.36 -0.40
N VAL A 157 15.36 1.62 -0.14
CA VAL A 157 16.67 2.14 -0.58
C VAL A 157 17.79 1.25 -0.08
N ASN A 158 17.83 0.91 1.21
CA ASN A 158 18.89 0.10 1.80
C ASN A 158 18.89 -1.34 1.23
N ILE A 159 17.74 -1.92 0.97
CA ILE A 159 17.63 -3.22 0.29
C ILE A 159 18.18 -3.13 -1.15
N LEU A 160 17.81 -2.10 -1.91
CA LEU A 160 18.29 -1.92 -3.26
C LEU A 160 19.81 -1.67 -3.31
N ASN A 161 20.34 -0.88 -2.39
CA ASN A 161 21.79 -0.68 -2.25
C ASN A 161 22.51 -2.01 -1.96
N ARG A 162 21.95 -2.88 -1.11
CA ARG A 162 22.50 -4.23 -0.85
C ARG A 162 22.50 -5.11 -2.10
N LEU A 163 21.58 -4.83 -3.05
CA LEU A 163 21.51 -5.50 -4.34
C LEU A 163 22.23 -4.72 -5.47
N ASP A 164 23.15 -3.80 -5.14
CA ASP A 164 23.92 -2.98 -6.08
C ASP A 164 23.05 -2.15 -7.04
N MET A 165 21.89 -1.69 -6.55
CA MET A 165 20.95 -0.91 -7.34
C MET A 165 20.73 0.46 -6.68
N ALA A 166 21.24 1.51 -7.29
CA ALA A 166 21.05 2.87 -6.79
C ALA A 166 19.57 3.28 -6.76
N ALA A 167 19.15 3.89 -5.66
CA ALA A 167 17.81 4.43 -5.46
C ALA A 167 17.84 5.61 -4.49
N SER A 168 16.84 6.50 -4.55
CA SER A 168 16.66 7.58 -3.60
C SER A 168 15.36 7.42 -2.80
N GLU A 169 15.38 7.87 -1.54
CA GLU A 169 14.20 7.89 -0.67
C GLU A 169 13.05 8.68 -1.32
N ARG A 170 13.38 9.84 -1.89
CA ARG A 170 12.45 10.75 -2.56
C ARG A 170 11.72 10.06 -3.72
N ASP A 171 12.48 9.40 -4.61
CA ASP A 171 11.90 8.77 -5.80
C ASP A 171 10.99 7.61 -5.42
N ILE A 172 11.39 6.80 -4.44
CA ILE A 172 10.57 5.71 -3.93
C ILE A 172 9.32 6.25 -3.25
N ALA A 173 9.46 7.27 -2.39
CA ALA A 173 8.33 7.86 -1.68
C ALA A 173 7.28 8.45 -2.64
N ARG A 174 7.73 9.10 -3.72
CA ARG A 174 6.85 9.60 -4.80
C ARG A 174 6.15 8.47 -5.55
N ALA A 175 6.92 7.49 -6.02
CA ALA A 175 6.39 6.36 -6.78
C ALA A 175 5.44 5.48 -5.95
N ALA A 176 5.64 5.43 -4.64
CA ALA A 176 4.82 4.68 -3.70
C ALA A 176 3.69 5.51 -3.05
N PHE A 177 3.44 6.74 -3.51
CA PHE A 177 2.40 7.62 -2.97
C PHE A 177 2.48 7.80 -1.45
N SER A 178 3.68 7.96 -0.92
CA SER A 178 3.92 8.17 0.51
C SER A 178 3.23 9.45 1.00
N TYR A 179 2.75 9.43 2.23
CA TYR A 179 2.05 10.54 2.87
C TYR A 179 2.48 10.69 4.34
N MET A 180 2.06 11.73 5.01
CA MET A 180 2.43 12.04 6.42
C MET A 180 1.92 11.00 7.45
N GLY A 181 1.44 9.87 7.03
CA GLY A 181 1.04 8.72 7.85
C GLY A 181 1.74 7.42 7.46
N GLY A 182 2.68 7.46 6.49
CA GLY A 182 3.46 6.30 6.07
C GLY A 182 3.36 6.00 4.58
N THR A 183 3.61 4.75 4.23
CA THR A 183 3.60 4.25 2.85
C THR A 183 2.99 2.86 2.84
N GLU A 184 2.06 2.61 1.94
CA GLU A 184 1.47 1.29 1.78
C GLU A 184 2.48 0.32 1.14
N ALA A 185 2.74 -0.80 1.78
CA ALA A 185 3.79 -1.75 1.39
C ALA A 185 3.61 -2.30 -0.04
N TRP A 186 2.37 -2.43 -0.53
CA TRP A 186 2.16 -2.87 -1.92
C TRP A 186 2.63 -1.87 -2.98
N TYR A 187 2.67 -0.57 -2.69
CA TYR A 187 3.24 0.41 -3.60
C TYR A 187 4.78 0.36 -3.59
N LEU A 188 5.39 0.06 -2.44
CA LEU A 188 6.83 -0.22 -2.37
C LEU A 188 7.17 -1.47 -3.18
N ALA A 189 6.40 -2.54 -3.06
CA ALA A 189 6.55 -3.73 -3.87
C ALA A 189 6.36 -3.46 -5.37
N ARG A 190 5.41 -2.59 -5.75
CA ARG A 190 5.20 -2.16 -7.13
C ARG A 190 6.46 -1.48 -7.69
N TYR A 191 7.07 -0.57 -6.93
CA TYR A 191 8.33 0.06 -7.30
C TYR A 191 9.45 -0.97 -7.48
N VAL A 192 9.59 -1.90 -6.55
CA VAL A 192 10.57 -2.99 -6.61
C VAL A 192 10.39 -3.83 -7.88
N ARG A 193 9.14 -4.18 -8.25
CA ARG A 193 8.83 -4.88 -9.52
C ARG A 193 9.23 -4.07 -10.75
N GLN A 194 9.00 -2.76 -10.76
CA GLN A 194 9.39 -1.88 -11.87
C GLN A 194 10.91 -1.80 -12.05
N ARG A 195 11.67 -2.14 -11.02
CA ARG A 195 13.14 -2.26 -11.06
C ARG A 195 13.63 -3.65 -11.47
N GLY A 196 12.73 -4.55 -11.91
CA GLY A 196 13.08 -5.91 -12.36
C GLY A 196 13.37 -6.88 -11.23
N LEU A 197 12.88 -6.62 -10.03
CA LEU A 197 13.03 -7.49 -8.87
C LEU A 197 11.69 -8.12 -8.50
N THR A 198 11.74 -9.24 -7.77
CA THR A 198 10.56 -9.97 -7.32
C THR A 198 10.34 -9.77 -5.82
N PRO A 199 9.36 -8.92 -5.40
CA PRO A 199 8.93 -8.82 -4.02
C PRO A 199 7.98 -9.97 -3.68
N ARG A 200 8.18 -10.57 -2.50
CA ARG A 200 7.29 -11.57 -1.90
C ARG A 200 6.87 -11.10 -0.51
N PHE A 201 5.58 -11.10 -0.25
CA PHE A 201 5.05 -10.83 1.08
C PHE A 201 4.94 -12.12 1.88
N VAL A 202 5.23 -12.03 3.19
CA VAL A 202 5.08 -13.11 4.16
C VAL A 202 4.52 -12.51 5.45
N PHE A 203 3.54 -13.17 6.03
CA PHE A 203 2.93 -12.83 7.31
C PHE A 203 3.07 -14.02 8.25
N GLU A 204 4.05 -13.96 9.14
CA GLU A 204 4.34 -15.02 10.11
C GLU A 204 4.16 -14.47 11.52
N PRO A 205 3.51 -15.22 12.42
CA PRO A 205 3.25 -14.74 13.80
C PRO A 205 4.54 -14.56 14.61
N THR A 206 5.61 -15.23 14.20
CA THR A 206 6.94 -15.16 14.81
C THR A 206 7.95 -14.71 13.77
N PHE A 207 9.06 -14.14 14.23
CA PHE A 207 10.18 -13.80 13.35
C PHE A 207 10.71 -15.07 12.65
N THR A 208 10.82 -15.01 11.34
CA THR A 208 11.39 -16.09 10.52
C THR A 208 12.31 -15.53 9.44
N LEU A 209 13.37 -16.27 9.15
CA LEU A 209 14.27 -16.03 8.03
C LEU A 209 14.05 -17.01 6.87
N GLU A 210 13.13 -17.95 7.01
CA GLU A 210 12.84 -18.95 5.97
C GLU A 210 12.35 -18.32 4.66
N ALA A 211 11.69 -17.16 4.76
CA ALA A 211 11.27 -16.40 3.59
C ALA A 211 12.46 -15.87 2.77
N GLY A 212 13.63 -15.68 3.39
CA GLY A 212 14.88 -15.20 2.79
C GLY A 212 15.15 -13.73 3.01
N LEU A 213 16.36 -13.32 2.61
CA LEU A 213 16.89 -11.96 2.71
C LEU A 213 17.40 -11.48 1.34
N PRO A 214 17.55 -10.14 1.13
CA PRO A 214 17.15 -9.08 2.04
C PRO A 214 15.62 -8.90 2.13
N ALA A 215 15.13 -8.35 3.25
CA ALA A 215 13.71 -8.14 3.49
C ALA A 215 13.44 -6.82 4.22
N MET A 216 12.35 -6.14 3.87
CA MET A 216 11.76 -5.09 4.71
C MET A 216 10.87 -5.77 5.74
N MET A 217 11.10 -5.49 7.02
CA MET A 217 10.35 -6.07 8.12
C MET A 217 9.60 -5.02 8.91
N GLY A 218 8.38 -5.38 9.33
CA GLY A 218 7.57 -4.55 10.20
C GLY A 218 7.90 -4.76 11.66
N VAL A 219 8.14 -3.67 12.38
CA VAL A 219 8.37 -3.65 13.83
C VAL A 219 7.48 -2.61 14.50
N ARG A 220 7.31 -2.72 15.81
CA ARG A 220 6.62 -1.72 16.64
C ARG A 220 7.58 -1.09 17.62
N PHE A 221 7.42 0.21 17.83
CA PHE A 221 8.06 0.91 18.93
C PHE A 221 7.28 0.71 20.23
N PRO A 222 7.93 0.88 21.39
CA PRO A 222 7.24 1.08 22.64
C PRO A 222 6.23 2.24 22.49
N GLY A 223 4.93 1.96 22.71
CA GLY A 223 3.85 2.92 22.41
C GLY A 223 3.03 2.60 21.15
N GLY A 224 3.37 1.52 20.41
CA GLY A 224 2.52 0.92 19.39
C GLY A 224 2.69 1.50 17.98
N ALA A 225 3.53 2.51 17.77
CA ALA A 225 3.77 3.04 16.43
C ALA A 225 4.51 2.02 15.55
N GLY A 226 3.98 1.75 14.36
CA GLY A 226 4.60 0.87 13.37
C GLY A 226 5.82 1.50 12.72
N HIS A 227 6.82 0.68 12.41
CA HIS A 227 8.04 1.08 11.76
C HIS A 227 8.53 -0.02 10.80
N PHE A 228 9.27 0.36 9.76
CA PHE A 228 9.93 -0.60 8.88
C PHE A 228 11.44 -0.48 9.00
N ILE A 229 12.10 -1.65 9.04
CA ILE A 229 13.55 -1.80 8.99
C ILE A 229 13.94 -2.67 7.80
N ALA A 230 15.16 -2.52 7.30
CA ALA A 230 15.73 -3.37 6.26
C ALA A 230 16.64 -4.42 6.91
N VAL A 231 16.29 -5.69 6.86
CA VAL A 231 17.16 -6.80 7.26
C VAL A 231 17.87 -7.28 6.01
N LEU A 232 19.21 -7.20 6.03
CA LEU A 232 20.02 -7.34 4.82
C LEU A 232 20.66 -8.72 4.70
N ASP A 233 21.17 -9.26 5.82
CA ASP A 233 21.96 -10.50 5.80
C ASP A 233 21.96 -11.20 7.17
N LEU A 234 22.25 -12.50 7.16
CA LEU A 234 22.54 -13.31 8.34
C LEU A 234 23.77 -14.17 8.08
N GLU A 235 24.83 -13.92 8.81
CA GLU A 235 26.09 -14.65 8.73
C GLU A 235 26.61 -15.01 10.12
N ASN A 236 26.98 -16.26 10.34
CA ASN A 236 27.55 -16.73 11.61
C ASN A 236 26.74 -16.29 12.84
N ASP A 237 25.40 -16.46 12.78
CA ASP A 237 24.47 -16.08 13.83
C ASP A 237 24.45 -14.58 14.15
N HIS A 238 24.94 -13.74 13.25
CA HIS A 238 24.86 -12.28 13.33
C HIS A 238 24.01 -11.74 12.19
N ILE A 239 23.03 -10.92 12.54
CA ILE A 239 22.14 -10.26 11.61
C ILE A 239 22.65 -8.87 11.28
N THR A 240 22.73 -8.54 10.00
CA THR A 240 23.00 -7.19 9.51
C THR A 240 21.70 -6.54 9.08
N TYR A 241 21.40 -5.39 9.65
CA TYR A 241 20.16 -4.65 9.34
C TYR A 241 20.41 -3.14 9.31
N VAL A 242 19.50 -2.42 8.67
CA VAL A 242 19.47 -0.95 8.70
C VAL A 242 18.13 -0.53 9.31
N ASP A 243 18.21 0.19 10.41
CA ASP A 243 17.09 0.97 10.92
C ASP A 243 17.15 2.36 10.26
N PRO A 244 16.12 2.77 9.50
CA PRO A 244 16.08 4.09 8.87
C PRO A 244 16.28 5.29 9.81
N LEU A 245 16.09 5.11 11.11
CA LEU A 245 16.35 6.14 12.12
C LEU A 245 17.79 6.17 12.61
N ASN A 246 18.44 4.99 12.73
CA ASN A 246 19.69 4.82 13.46
C ASN A 246 20.86 4.39 12.56
N GLY A 247 20.59 3.93 11.33
CA GLY A 247 21.58 3.43 10.38
C GLY A 247 21.82 1.92 10.48
N GLU A 248 22.94 1.48 9.93
CA GLU A 248 23.31 0.06 9.91
C GLU A 248 23.86 -0.42 11.26
N ALA A 249 23.43 -1.61 11.64
CA ALA A 249 23.95 -2.33 12.80
C ALA A 249 24.11 -3.83 12.47
N ARG A 250 25.02 -4.49 13.19
CA ARG A 250 25.22 -5.93 13.17
C ARG A 250 25.20 -6.46 14.59
N LEU A 251 24.23 -7.33 14.89
CA LEU A 251 24.01 -7.89 16.23
C LEU A 251 23.91 -9.42 16.17
N PRO A 252 24.22 -10.13 17.27
CA PRO A 252 23.80 -11.50 17.43
C PRO A 252 22.28 -11.62 17.23
N LEU A 253 21.84 -12.68 16.56
CA LEU A 253 20.42 -12.88 16.23
C LEU A 253 19.51 -12.81 17.47
N GLU A 254 19.96 -13.38 18.59
CA GLU A 254 19.22 -13.36 19.85
C GLU A 254 19.03 -11.95 20.42
N GLU A 255 20.05 -11.09 20.32
CA GLU A 255 19.99 -9.70 20.74
C GLU A 255 19.07 -8.88 19.83
N PHE A 256 19.16 -9.08 18.50
CA PHE A 256 18.28 -8.45 17.54
C PHE A 256 16.80 -8.80 17.82
N LEU A 257 16.49 -10.07 18.10
CA LEU A 257 15.13 -10.52 18.41
C LEU A 257 14.57 -9.90 19.70
N ARG A 258 15.43 -9.50 20.64
CA ARG A 258 15.01 -8.78 21.86
C ARG A 258 14.87 -7.27 21.66
N SER A 259 15.52 -6.72 20.62
CA SER A 259 15.57 -5.28 20.37
C SER A 259 14.29 -4.73 19.76
N TYR A 260 13.47 -5.57 19.12
CA TYR A 260 12.27 -5.17 18.40
C TYR A 260 11.07 -6.06 18.72
N GLU A 261 9.88 -5.47 18.77
CA GLU A 261 8.61 -6.19 18.69
C GLU A 261 8.23 -6.34 17.22
N PHE A 262 8.34 -7.56 16.67
CA PHE A 262 8.01 -7.84 15.27
C PHE A 262 6.52 -7.93 15.04
N THR A 263 6.04 -7.36 13.90
CA THR A 263 4.61 -7.39 13.53
C THR A 263 4.23 -8.66 12.77
N GLY A 264 5.21 -9.48 12.40
CA GLY A 264 5.04 -10.63 11.51
C GLY A 264 5.09 -10.30 10.02
N PHE A 265 5.11 -9.01 9.65
CA PHE A 265 5.19 -8.58 8.25
C PHE A 265 6.61 -8.64 7.71
N HIS A 266 6.78 -9.28 6.54
CA HIS A 266 8.00 -9.27 5.76
C HIS A 266 7.68 -8.99 4.27
N MET A 267 8.50 -8.17 3.64
CA MET A 267 8.56 -8.03 2.18
C MET A 267 9.98 -8.40 1.73
N VAL A 268 10.15 -9.65 1.33
CA VAL A 268 11.42 -10.18 0.79
C VAL A 268 11.61 -9.68 -0.63
N VAL A 269 12.83 -9.28 -1.00
CA VAL A 269 13.16 -8.78 -2.34
C VAL A 269 14.26 -9.65 -2.93
N ARG A 270 14.01 -10.21 -4.13
CA ARG A 270 14.96 -11.10 -4.81
C ARG A 270 15.21 -10.66 -6.25
N ARG A 271 16.41 -10.97 -6.77
CA ARG A 271 16.65 -11.06 -8.21
C ARG A 271 16.07 -12.39 -8.70
N GLU A 272 15.41 -12.40 -9.86
CA GLU A 272 15.03 -13.65 -10.56
C GLU A 272 16.26 -14.34 -11.13
#